data_aeef148f00f3a25dc865db4d79d09c1d
#
_entry.id   aeef148f00f3a25dc865db4d79d09c1d
#
_cell.length_a   1.000
_cell.length_b   1.000
_cell.length_c   1.000
_cell.angle_alpha   90.00
_cell.angle_beta   90.00
_cell.angle_gamma   90.00
#
_symmetry.space_group_name_H-M   'P 1'
#
loop_
_entity.id
_entity.type
_entity.pdbx_description
1 polymer ?
#
loop_
_entity_poly.entity_id
_entity_poly.type
_entity_poly.pdbx_seq_one_letter_code
_entity_poly.pdbx_strand_id
1 'polypeptide(L)'
;MKEKVLNNKKNGMLVLILTTLLYLLSIAVCVVGAMIGNPLLLGISIFWMCVGWFPYCGLRVLKPQEALVLTLFGKYTGTLKGEGFYAVNPFCTSVNPAADTHLNQSGDVDNSTRKSSLSGLLAGTSEKSGLESAGKKISLKIMTLNNSRQKINDCLGNPVEIGIAVMWRVVDTSKAVFNVDN
;
A
#
# COMPACT_ATOMS: atom_id res chain seq x y z
N MET A 1 4.41 -16.40 -13.89
CA MET A 1 5.23 -15.17 -13.92
C MET A 1 6.39 -15.33 -12.96
N LYS A 2 7.60 -14.83 -13.29
CA LYS A 2 8.72 -14.80 -12.34
C LYS A 2 8.62 -13.52 -11.51
N GLU A 3 8.71 -13.64 -10.21
CA GLU A 3 8.70 -12.49 -9.32
C GLU A 3 9.96 -11.64 -9.51
N LYS A 4 9.79 -10.36 -9.80
CA LYS A 4 10.87 -9.38 -9.87
C LYS A 4 10.88 -8.55 -8.59
N VAL A 5 11.74 -8.92 -7.64
CA VAL A 5 11.91 -8.14 -6.43
C VAL A 5 12.71 -6.88 -6.79
N LEU A 6 12.08 -5.74 -6.63
CA LEU A 6 12.74 -4.46 -6.76
C LEU A 6 13.53 -4.21 -5.46
N ASN A 7 14.78 -4.69 -5.45
CA ASN A 7 15.72 -4.36 -4.37
C ASN A 7 16.26 -2.94 -4.59
N ASN A 8 15.36 -2.01 -4.83
CA ASN A 8 15.72 -0.60 -4.91
C ASN A 8 16.24 -0.17 -3.55
N LYS A 9 17.46 0.36 -3.55
CA LYS A 9 18.05 1.01 -2.39
C LYS A 9 16.96 1.86 -1.74
N LYS A 10 16.85 1.81 -0.43
CA LYS A 10 15.89 2.57 0.39
C LYS A 10 16.13 4.09 0.26
N ASN A 11 16.00 4.61 -0.95
CA ASN A 11 16.37 5.99 -1.31
C ASN A 11 15.22 6.98 -1.05
N GLY A 12 14.09 6.51 -0.47
CA GLY A 12 12.94 7.38 -0.20
C GLY A 12 13.29 8.58 0.67
N MET A 13 14.15 8.40 1.67
CA MET A 13 14.60 9.47 2.55
C MET A 13 15.44 10.51 1.80
N LEU A 14 16.36 10.05 0.96
CA LEU A 14 17.20 10.93 0.14
C LEU A 14 16.36 11.75 -0.85
N VAL A 15 15.42 11.09 -1.53
CA VAL A 15 14.51 11.77 -2.47
C VAL A 15 13.65 12.79 -1.73
N LEU A 16 13.14 12.45 -0.54
CA LEU A 16 12.34 13.38 0.27
C LEU A 16 13.17 14.62 0.66
N ILE A 17 14.39 14.43 1.19
CA ILE A 17 15.25 15.54 1.59
C ILE A 17 15.61 16.41 0.38
N LEU A 18 15.99 15.78 -0.74
CA LEU A 18 16.37 16.50 -1.95
C LEU A 18 15.20 17.33 -2.50
N THR A 19 14.00 16.74 -2.57
CA THR A 19 12.80 17.43 -3.07
C THR A 19 12.36 18.57 -2.16
N THR A 20 12.44 18.40 -0.82
CA THR A 20 12.11 19.47 0.13
C THR A 20 13.12 20.62 0.05
N LEU A 21 14.41 20.33 -0.07
CA LEU A 21 15.45 21.34 -0.21
C LEU A 21 15.27 22.12 -1.52
N LEU A 22 14.99 21.43 -2.60
CA LEU A 22 14.72 22.05 -3.90
C LEU A 22 13.47 22.93 -3.88
N TYR A 23 12.43 22.50 -3.14
CA TYR A 23 11.20 23.26 -2.94
C TYR A 23 11.45 24.55 -2.14
N LEU A 24 12.24 24.47 -1.06
CA LEU A 24 12.65 25.66 -0.30
C LEU A 24 13.47 26.64 -1.16
N LEU A 25 14.36 26.12 -1.99
CA LEU A 25 15.15 26.93 -2.90
C LEU A 25 14.23 27.66 -3.91
N SER A 26 13.20 26.98 -4.44
CA SER A 26 12.25 27.60 -5.38
C SER A 26 11.46 28.75 -4.74
N ILE A 27 11.11 28.64 -3.45
CA ILE A 27 10.47 29.72 -2.69
C ILE A 27 11.42 30.92 -2.56
N ALA A 28 12.68 30.67 -2.22
CA ALA A 28 13.69 31.74 -2.10
C ALA A 28 13.89 32.46 -3.44
N VAL A 29 13.99 31.72 -4.54
CA VAL A 29 14.10 32.28 -5.91
C VAL A 29 12.85 33.10 -6.28
N CYS A 30 11.65 32.65 -5.88
CA CYS A 30 10.42 33.38 -6.10
C CYS A 30 10.42 34.74 -5.40
N VAL A 31 10.84 34.80 -4.14
CA VAL A 31 10.93 36.06 -3.37
C VAL A 31 11.95 37.01 -3.99
N VAL A 32 13.13 36.51 -4.35
CA VAL A 32 14.18 37.33 -5.01
C VAL A 32 13.71 37.81 -6.38
N GLY A 33 13.03 36.96 -7.16
CA GLY A 33 12.48 37.32 -8.46
C GLY A 33 11.42 38.43 -8.35
N ALA A 34 10.61 38.39 -7.28
CA ALA A 34 9.62 39.43 -6.99
C ALA A 34 10.28 40.78 -6.61
N MET A 35 11.37 40.75 -5.84
CA MET A 35 12.10 41.96 -5.44
C MET A 35 12.83 42.62 -6.62
N ILE A 36 13.39 41.81 -7.52
CA ILE A 36 14.11 42.32 -8.71
C ILE A 36 13.13 42.73 -9.84
N GLY A 37 11.87 42.26 -9.76
CA GLY A 37 10.86 42.53 -10.81
C GLY A 37 11.12 41.78 -12.11
N ASN A 38 11.86 40.68 -12.08
CA ASN A 38 12.19 39.89 -13.27
C ASN A 38 11.11 38.81 -13.51
N PRO A 39 10.29 38.93 -14.60
CA PRO A 39 9.18 38.02 -14.86
C PRO A 39 9.62 36.59 -15.21
N LEU A 40 10.84 36.44 -15.76
CA LEU A 40 11.37 35.10 -16.09
C LEU A 40 11.66 34.27 -14.82
N LEU A 41 12.29 34.89 -13.80
CA LEU A 41 12.57 34.22 -12.53
C LEU A 41 11.28 33.84 -11.80
N LEU A 42 10.28 34.73 -11.83
CA LEU A 42 8.96 34.44 -11.25
C LEU A 42 8.27 33.29 -11.99
N GLY A 43 8.27 33.27 -13.31
CA GLY A 43 7.66 32.21 -14.10
C GLY A 43 8.27 30.84 -13.82
N ILE A 44 9.61 30.74 -13.77
CA ILE A 44 10.33 29.49 -13.50
C ILE A 44 10.06 28.99 -12.07
N SER A 45 10.05 29.88 -11.08
CA SER A 45 9.80 29.48 -9.68
C SER A 45 8.38 29.00 -9.46
N ILE A 46 7.37 29.66 -10.04
CA ILE A 46 5.96 29.24 -9.97
C ILE A 46 5.76 27.90 -10.68
N PHE A 47 6.34 27.72 -11.87
CA PHE A 47 6.30 26.44 -12.58
C PHE A 47 6.88 25.31 -11.73
N TRP A 48 8.02 25.55 -11.08
CA TRP A 48 8.64 24.56 -10.21
C TRP A 48 7.80 24.26 -8.96
N MET A 49 7.14 25.25 -8.37
CA MET A 49 6.22 25.04 -7.25
C MET A 49 5.05 24.14 -7.64
N CYS A 50 4.51 24.26 -8.84
CA CYS A 50 3.44 23.38 -9.33
C CYS A 50 3.92 21.95 -9.59
N VAL A 51 5.10 21.78 -10.22
CA VAL A 51 5.64 20.47 -10.59
C VAL A 51 6.33 19.78 -9.41
N GLY A 52 6.91 20.53 -8.48
CA GLY A 52 7.68 20.03 -7.34
C GLY A 52 6.89 19.15 -6.37
N TRP A 53 5.56 19.20 -6.41
CA TRP A 53 4.71 18.30 -5.63
C TRP A 53 4.71 16.85 -6.15
N PHE A 54 4.99 16.66 -7.42
CA PHE A 54 4.87 15.37 -8.09
C PHE A 54 5.75 14.25 -7.52
N PRO A 55 7.02 14.43 -7.16
CA PRO A 55 7.86 13.41 -6.58
C PRO A 55 7.33 12.84 -5.24
N TYR A 56 6.60 13.64 -4.46
CA TYR A 56 6.03 13.19 -3.19
C TYR A 56 4.97 12.10 -3.36
N CYS A 57 4.24 12.08 -4.48
CA CYS A 57 3.27 11.04 -4.79
C CYS A 57 3.91 9.65 -4.98
N GLY A 58 5.20 9.59 -5.28
CA GLY A 58 5.96 8.36 -5.46
C GLY A 58 6.52 7.77 -4.18
N LEU A 59 6.38 8.41 -3.03
CA LEU A 59 6.92 7.95 -1.77
C LEU A 59 6.00 6.88 -1.13
N ARG A 60 6.57 5.71 -0.81
CA ARG A 60 5.86 4.58 -0.19
C ARG A 60 6.60 4.07 1.03
N VAL A 61 5.85 3.83 2.11
CA VAL A 61 6.37 3.26 3.36
C VAL A 61 5.89 1.82 3.46
N LEU A 62 6.82 0.88 3.64
CA LEU A 62 6.52 -0.51 3.93
C LEU A 62 6.91 -0.84 5.36
N LYS A 63 6.02 -1.56 6.05
CA LYS A 63 6.28 -2.13 7.38
C LYS A 63 6.98 -3.49 7.24
N PRO A 64 7.60 -3.99 8.32
CA PRO A 64 8.10 -5.36 8.36
C PRO A 64 7.02 -6.36 7.99
N GLN A 65 7.39 -7.40 7.22
CA GLN A 65 6.46 -8.45 6.77
C GLN A 65 5.31 -7.96 5.87
N GLU A 66 5.49 -6.82 5.19
CA GLU A 66 4.59 -6.34 4.15
C GLU A 66 5.27 -6.37 2.78
N ALA A 67 4.49 -6.63 1.75
CA ALA A 67 4.92 -6.53 0.36
C ALA A 67 3.95 -5.64 -0.43
N LEU A 68 4.46 -4.96 -1.46
CA LEU A 68 3.69 -4.11 -2.34
C LEU A 68 3.96 -4.50 -3.78
N VAL A 69 2.94 -4.99 -4.47
CA VAL A 69 3.02 -5.32 -5.89
C VAL A 69 2.71 -4.08 -6.71
N LEU A 70 3.64 -3.68 -7.57
CA LEU A 70 3.57 -2.48 -8.37
C LEU A 70 3.27 -2.79 -9.83
N THR A 71 2.28 -2.10 -10.36
CA THR A 71 1.94 -2.10 -11.78
C THR A 71 2.05 -0.69 -12.35
N LEU A 72 2.54 -0.59 -13.56
CA LEU A 72 2.62 0.66 -14.32
C LEU A 72 1.72 0.50 -15.55
N PHE A 73 0.63 1.26 -15.61
CA PHE A 73 -0.38 1.16 -16.68
C PHE A 73 -0.85 -0.28 -16.94
N GLY A 74 -1.11 -1.04 -15.85
CA GLY A 74 -1.57 -2.44 -15.95
C GLY A 74 -0.45 -3.47 -16.16
N LYS A 75 0.78 -3.06 -16.49
CA LYS A 75 1.91 -3.97 -16.64
C LYS A 75 2.64 -4.17 -15.31
N TYR A 76 2.90 -5.42 -14.94
CA TYR A 76 3.70 -5.74 -13.75
C TYR A 76 5.12 -5.17 -13.86
N THR A 77 5.49 -4.30 -12.95
CA THR A 77 6.81 -3.66 -12.88
C THR A 77 7.73 -4.37 -11.90
N GLY A 78 7.18 -4.80 -10.77
CA GLY A 78 7.93 -5.51 -9.75
C GLY A 78 7.24 -5.44 -8.39
N THR A 79 7.83 -6.14 -7.42
CA THR A 79 7.35 -6.19 -6.04
C THR A 79 8.37 -5.59 -5.11
N LEU A 80 7.93 -4.71 -4.22
CA LEU A 80 8.71 -4.23 -3.08
C LEU A 80 8.51 -5.19 -1.93
N LYS A 81 9.60 -5.77 -1.43
CA LYS A 81 9.62 -6.62 -0.23
C LYS A 81 10.57 -6.04 0.81
N GLY A 82 10.15 -6.11 2.05
CA GLY A 82 10.93 -5.65 3.19
C GLY A 82 10.55 -4.27 3.70
N GLU A 83 10.97 -4.00 4.90
CA GLU A 83 10.70 -2.74 5.58
C GLU A 83 11.53 -1.59 5.02
N GLY A 84 10.94 -0.43 4.95
CA GLY A 84 11.66 0.80 4.60
C GLY A 84 10.81 1.84 3.91
N PHE A 85 11.49 2.92 3.58
CA PHE A 85 10.95 4.05 2.86
C PHE A 85 11.50 4.04 1.43
N TYR A 86 10.60 3.88 0.48
CA TYR A 86 10.93 3.69 -0.94
C TYR A 86 10.43 4.86 -1.77
N ALA A 87 11.27 5.33 -2.69
CA ALA A 87 10.85 6.20 -3.76
C ALA A 87 10.56 5.35 -5.01
N VAL A 88 9.32 5.37 -5.44
CA VAL A 88 8.83 4.65 -6.61
C VAL A 88 8.32 5.68 -7.63
N ASN A 89 8.23 5.28 -8.89
CA ASN A 89 7.62 6.12 -9.91
C ASN A 89 6.18 6.50 -9.48
N PRO A 90 5.81 7.79 -9.46
CA PRO A 90 4.49 8.24 -9.02
C PRO A 90 3.32 7.67 -9.84
N PHE A 91 3.58 7.24 -11.08
CA PHE A 91 2.58 6.60 -11.93
C PHE A 91 2.34 5.12 -11.62
N CYS A 92 3.15 4.51 -10.72
CA CYS A 92 2.94 3.13 -10.31
C CYS A 92 1.77 3.03 -9.35
N THR A 93 0.82 2.17 -9.71
CA THR A 93 -0.29 1.78 -8.85
C THR A 93 0.03 0.47 -8.12
N SER A 94 -0.47 0.34 -6.92
CA SER A 94 -0.37 -0.91 -6.15
C SER A 94 -1.63 -1.73 -6.37
N VAL A 95 -1.47 -3.04 -6.60
CA VAL A 95 -2.58 -3.97 -6.83
C VAL A 95 -2.57 -5.05 -5.76
N ASN A 96 -3.73 -5.25 -5.12
CA ASN A 96 -4.01 -6.37 -4.23
C ASN A 96 -5.45 -6.81 -4.48
N PRO A 97 -5.70 -7.90 -5.20
CA PRO A 97 -7.06 -8.37 -5.50
C PRO A 97 -7.81 -8.83 -4.24
N ALA A 98 -7.09 -9.28 -3.22
CA ALA A 98 -7.66 -9.72 -1.95
C ALA A 98 -7.93 -8.57 -0.95
N ALA A 99 -7.81 -7.30 -1.36
CA ALA A 99 -8.02 -6.17 -0.46
C ALA A 99 -9.46 -6.09 0.08
N ASP A 100 -10.42 -6.54 -0.72
CA ASP A 100 -11.85 -6.47 -0.42
C ASP A 100 -12.44 -7.81 0.03
N THR A 101 -11.62 -8.87 0.10
CA THR A 101 -12.06 -10.18 0.56
C THR A 101 -11.96 -10.28 2.07
N HIS A 102 -13.10 -10.48 2.71
CA HIS A 102 -13.21 -10.86 4.11
C HIS A 102 -13.50 -12.35 4.19
N LEU A 103 -12.57 -13.10 4.78
CA LEU A 103 -12.83 -14.49 5.16
C LEU A 103 -13.75 -14.44 6.39
N ASN A 104 -15.01 -14.82 6.24
CA ASN A 104 -15.93 -15.02 7.36
C ASN A 104 -15.44 -16.21 8.18
N GLN A 105 -14.52 -15.97 9.08
CA GLN A 105 -14.08 -16.98 10.04
C GLN A 105 -15.02 -16.98 11.25
N SER A 106 -15.42 -18.15 11.66
CA SER A 106 -16.13 -18.37 12.92
C SER A 106 -15.27 -17.92 14.11
N GLY A 107 -15.45 -16.69 14.54
CA GLY A 107 -14.64 -16.08 15.60
C GLY A 107 -14.21 -14.65 15.34
N ASP A 108 -14.38 -14.14 14.12
CA ASP A 108 -14.32 -12.71 13.87
C ASP A 108 -15.53 -12.07 14.55
N VAL A 109 -15.28 -11.53 15.74
CA VAL A 109 -16.19 -10.60 16.37
C VAL A 109 -16.27 -9.42 15.40
N ASP A 110 -17.44 -9.27 14.77
CA ASP A 110 -17.76 -8.17 13.86
C ASP A 110 -17.49 -6.81 14.54
N ASN A 111 -16.26 -6.35 14.52
CA ASN A 111 -15.91 -4.98 14.85
C ASN A 111 -16.30 -4.00 13.73
N SER A 112 -16.90 -4.52 12.65
CA SER A 112 -17.35 -3.73 11.51
C SER A 112 -18.64 -2.96 11.76
N THR A 113 -19.43 -3.30 12.79
CA THR A 113 -20.75 -2.67 13.03
C THR A 113 -20.67 -1.35 13.80
N ARG A 114 -19.50 -0.92 14.28
CA ARG A 114 -19.37 0.33 15.05
C ARG A 114 -18.74 1.52 14.32
N LYS A 115 -18.35 1.38 13.06
CA LYS A 115 -17.73 2.49 12.31
C LYS A 115 -18.59 3.11 11.21
N SER A 116 -19.84 2.72 11.04
CA SER A 116 -20.59 3.14 9.85
C SER A 116 -21.67 4.20 10.05
N SER A 117 -21.80 4.86 11.19
CA SER A 117 -22.95 5.77 11.33
C SER A 117 -22.65 7.23 11.65
N LEU A 118 -21.52 7.58 12.22
CA LEU A 118 -21.30 8.99 12.62
C LEU A 118 -19.98 9.60 12.16
N SER A 119 -19.02 8.79 11.74
CA SER A 119 -17.71 9.25 11.27
C SER A 119 -17.71 9.70 9.80
N GLY A 120 -18.72 9.30 9.04
CA GLY A 120 -18.82 9.62 7.60
C GLY A 120 -19.25 11.06 7.31
N LEU A 121 -19.80 11.78 8.27
CA LEU A 121 -20.34 13.13 8.03
C LEU A 121 -19.42 14.27 8.47
N LEU A 122 -18.38 14.00 9.28
CA LEU A 122 -17.49 15.03 9.83
C LEU A 122 -16.03 14.93 9.35
N ALA A 123 -15.65 13.83 8.68
CA ALA A 123 -14.33 13.66 8.10
C ALA A 123 -14.35 14.06 6.64
N GLY A 124 -14.39 15.36 6.38
CA GLY A 124 -14.14 15.92 5.06
C GLY A 124 -12.78 15.48 4.53
N THR A 125 -12.80 14.76 3.44
CA THR A 125 -11.82 14.71 2.32
C THR A 125 -10.35 14.37 2.54
N SER A 126 -9.83 14.11 3.74
CA SER A 126 -8.37 13.91 3.90
C SER A 126 -7.90 12.47 4.20
N GLU A 127 -8.78 11.54 4.55
CA GLU A 127 -8.35 10.21 5.02
C GLU A 127 -8.38 9.08 3.97
N LYS A 128 -8.95 9.33 2.79
CA LYS A 128 -9.05 8.27 1.76
C LYS A 128 -7.71 7.82 1.21
N SER A 129 -6.72 8.70 1.12
CA SER A 129 -5.41 8.34 0.55
C SER A 129 -4.57 7.42 1.45
N GLY A 130 -4.72 7.51 2.77
CA GLY A 130 -4.03 6.65 3.73
C GLY A 130 -4.67 5.26 3.87
N LEU A 131 -5.99 5.19 3.82
CA LEU A 131 -6.75 3.95 3.99
C LEU A 131 -6.68 3.05 2.74
N GLU A 132 -6.72 3.64 1.55
CA GLU A 132 -6.50 2.90 0.29
C GLU A 132 -5.11 2.26 0.20
N SER A 133 -4.09 2.90 0.81
CA SER A 133 -2.74 2.32 0.86
C SER A 133 -2.66 1.10 1.79
N ALA A 134 -3.49 1.01 2.82
CA ALA A 134 -3.46 -0.12 3.75
C ALA A 134 -4.03 -1.41 3.11
N GLY A 135 -5.11 -1.30 2.32
CA GLY A 135 -5.72 -2.44 1.63
C GLY A 135 -4.91 -2.95 0.43
N LYS A 136 -4.02 -2.12 -0.12
CA LYS A 136 -3.22 -2.49 -1.30
C LYS A 136 -1.93 -3.24 -0.97
N LYS A 137 -1.58 -3.37 0.32
CA LYS A 137 -0.41 -4.11 0.79
C LYS A 137 -0.75 -5.56 1.07
N ILE A 138 0.20 -6.45 0.79
CA ILE A 138 0.07 -7.88 1.03
C ILE A 138 0.85 -8.24 2.29
N SER A 139 0.19 -8.92 3.22
CA SER A 139 0.85 -9.45 4.41
C SER A 139 1.64 -10.71 4.07
N LEU A 140 2.91 -10.74 4.50
CA LEU A 140 3.78 -11.91 4.41
C LEU A 140 3.83 -12.69 5.74
N LYS A 141 3.04 -12.26 6.73
CA LYS A 141 2.93 -12.94 8.02
C LYS A 141 2.28 -14.30 7.87
N ILE A 142 2.55 -15.18 8.82
CA ILE A 142 1.82 -16.44 8.91
C ILE A 142 0.39 -16.13 9.32
N MET A 143 -0.55 -16.63 8.55
CA MET A 143 -1.99 -16.53 8.80
C MET A 143 -2.53 -17.90 9.18
N THR A 144 -3.48 -17.94 10.11
CA THR A 144 -4.15 -19.17 10.54
C THR A 144 -5.60 -19.13 10.11
N LEU A 145 -6.02 -20.15 9.39
CA LEU A 145 -7.41 -20.41 9.07
C LEU A 145 -7.91 -21.51 10.03
N ASN A 146 -8.80 -21.15 10.92
CA ASN A 146 -9.47 -22.09 11.81
C ASN A 146 -10.82 -22.46 11.22
N ASN A 147 -11.00 -23.75 10.89
CA ASN A 147 -12.30 -24.25 10.54
C ASN A 147 -13.05 -24.63 11.81
N SER A 148 -14.34 -24.31 11.88
CA SER A 148 -15.20 -24.68 13.01
C SER A 148 -15.25 -26.22 13.12
N ARG A 149 -15.37 -26.69 14.36
CA ARG A 149 -15.50 -28.12 14.62
C ARG A 149 -16.73 -28.67 13.88
N GLN A 150 -16.52 -29.71 13.10
CA GLN A 150 -17.56 -30.43 12.39
C GLN A 150 -17.72 -31.84 12.95
N LYS A 151 -18.98 -32.27 13.11
CA LYS A 151 -19.29 -33.67 13.47
C LYS A 151 -19.29 -34.48 12.18
N ILE A 152 -18.43 -35.48 12.13
CA ILE A 152 -18.37 -36.45 11.04
C ILE A 152 -18.49 -37.84 11.63
N ASN A 153 -19.00 -38.80 10.85
CA ASN A 153 -19.05 -40.20 11.28
C ASN A 153 -17.77 -40.90 10.84
N ASP A 154 -17.21 -41.67 11.77
CA ASP A 154 -16.13 -42.59 11.47
C ASP A 154 -16.63 -43.79 10.62
N CYS A 155 -15.71 -44.57 10.05
CA CYS A 155 -16.04 -45.76 9.25
C CYS A 155 -16.92 -46.77 9.98
N LEU A 156 -16.92 -46.73 11.33
CA LEU A 156 -17.78 -47.56 12.20
C LEU A 156 -19.13 -46.89 12.54
N GLY A 157 -19.39 -45.70 12.02
CA GLY A 157 -20.62 -44.93 12.26
C GLY A 157 -20.62 -44.12 13.55
N ASN A 158 -19.52 -44.06 14.29
CA ASN A 158 -19.43 -43.24 15.51
C ASN A 158 -19.26 -41.74 15.17
N PRO A 159 -19.98 -40.84 15.82
CA PRO A 159 -19.81 -39.41 15.62
C PRO A 159 -18.52 -38.90 16.26
N VAL A 160 -17.65 -38.29 15.44
CA VAL A 160 -16.38 -37.69 15.90
C VAL A 160 -16.42 -36.19 15.59
N GLU A 161 -15.91 -35.36 16.48
CA GLU A 161 -15.76 -33.92 16.24
C GLU A 161 -14.33 -33.61 15.80
N ILE A 162 -14.19 -33.06 14.61
CA ILE A 162 -12.88 -32.69 14.04
C ILE A 162 -12.83 -31.18 13.81
N GLY A 163 -11.77 -30.54 14.34
CA GLY A 163 -11.40 -29.17 14.06
C GLY A 163 -10.06 -29.12 13.32
N ILE A 164 -9.97 -28.30 12.29
CA ILE A 164 -8.76 -28.15 11.47
C ILE A 164 -8.27 -26.72 11.58
N ALA A 165 -6.98 -26.55 11.94
CA ALA A 165 -6.28 -25.27 11.88
C ALA A 165 -5.20 -25.34 10.79
N VAL A 166 -5.32 -24.49 9.77
CA VAL A 166 -4.35 -24.41 8.67
C VAL A 166 -3.52 -23.15 8.82
N MET A 167 -2.20 -23.31 8.90
CA MET A 167 -1.27 -22.19 8.90
C MET A 167 -0.67 -22.03 7.50
N TRP A 168 -0.71 -20.83 6.97
CA TRP A 168 -0.21 -20.51 5.63
C TRP A 168 0.40 -19.12 5.56
N ARG A 169 1.25 -18.90 4.58
CA ARG A 169 1.84 -17.57 4.29
C ARG A 169 2.07 -17.39 2.79
N VAL A 170 2.05 -16.15 2.34
CA VAL A 170 2.39 -15.79 0.96
C VAL A 170 3.90 -15.79 0.80
N VAL A 171 4.43 -16.60 -0.12
CA VAL A 171 5.86 -16.66 -0.46
C VAL A 171 6.13 -15.87 -1.73
N ASP A 172 5.37 -16.11 -2.80
CA ASP A 172 5.49 -15.44 -4.09
C ASP A 172 4.29 -14.51 -4.30
N THR A 173 4.54 -13.22 -4.11
CA THR A 173 3.48 -12.20 -4.19
C THR A 173 2.97 -11.97 -5.60
N SER A 174 3.81 -12.17 -6.63
CA SER A 174 3.39 -11.99 -8.02
C SER A 174 2.41 -13.07 -8.44
N LYS A 175 2.66 -14.32 -8.02
CA LYS A 175 1.72 -15.43 -8.27
C LYS A 175 0.44 -15.28 -7.47
N ALA A 176 0.54 -14.82 -6.23
CA ALA A 176 -0.64 -14.60 -5.37
C ALA A 176 -1.58 -13.53 -5.93
N VAL A 177 -1.04 -12.54 -6.66
CA VAL A 177 -1.84 -11.43 -7.21
C VAL A 177 -2.39 -11.73 -8.59
N PHE A 178 -1.62 -12.44 -9.43
CA PHE A 178 -1.97 -12.57 -10.85
C PHE A 178 -2.37 -14.00 -11.29
N ASN A 179 -2.07 -15.02 -10.48
CA ASN A 179 -2.37 -16.42 -10.82
C ASN A 179 -3.46 -17.03 -9.93
N VAL A 180 -3.81 -16.39 -8.82
CA VAL A 180 -4.88 -16.87 -7.93
C VAL A 180 -6.07 -15.93 -8.12
N ASP A 181 -7.19 -16.50 -8.52
CA ASP A 181 -8.48 -15.81 -8.58
C ASP A 181 -9.26 -16.07 -7.28
N ASN A 182 -10.15 -15.17 -6.94
CA ASN A 182 -10.96 -15.24 -5.71
C ASN A 182 -12.12 -16.20 -5.89
#